data_d394a3619289812a3a6c365057c08a7a
#
_entry.id   d394a3619289812a3a6c365057c08a7a
#
_cell.length_a   1.000
_cell.length_b   1.000
_cell.length_c   1.000
_cell.angle_alpha   90.00
_cell.angle_beta   90.00
_cell.angle_gamma   90.00
#
_symmetry.space_group_name_H-M   'P 1'
#
loop_
_entity.id
_entity.type
_entity.pdbx_description
1 polymer ?
#
loop_
_entity_poly.entity_id
_entity_poly.type
_entity_poly.pdbx_seq_one_letter_code
_entity_poly.pdbx_strand_id
1 'polypeptide(L)'
;MAVTQTQTVEIPLPRAEAYQRCLNAAEAIPRASLKSAEEDEGRITLKVPISFKSWGERVVLQLREAGGGSATSVEVASRASVPVTLADYGKNAQNVQQVVDWLTAPSTGTAPT
;
A
#
# COMPACT_ATOMS: atom_id res chain seq x y z
N MET A 1 4.35 -15.43 15.78
CA MET A 1 5.08 -14.78 14.71
C MET A 1 4.13 -14.02 13.81
N ALA A 2 4.41 -12.76 13.58
CA ALA A 2 3.52 -11.96 12.74
C ALA A 2 3.69 -12.34 11.27
N VAL A 3 2.59 -12.36 10.54
CA VAL A 3 2.62 -12.62 9.12
C VAL A 3 2.74 -11.30 8.39
N THR A 4 3.74 -11.18 7.54
CA THR A 4 3.95 -9.99 6.71
C THR A 4 3.96 -10.41 5.25
N GLN A 5 3.21 -9.70 4.43
CA GLN A 5 3.19 -9.93 3.00
C GLN A 5 3.73 -8.68 2.32
N THR A 6 4.54 -8.87 1.29
CA THR A 6 5.19 -7.76 0.60
C THR A 6 5.19 -8.00 -0.89
N GLN A 7 4.94 -6.95 -1.67
CA GLN A 7 5.14 -6.95 -3.12
C GLN A 7 5.76 -5.63 -3.51
N THR A 8 6.54 -5.64 -4.59
CA THR A 8 7.12 -4.41 -5.11
C THR A 8 6.64 -4.22 -6.54
N VAL A 9 6.20 -3.01 -6.86
CA VAL A 9 5.78 -2.68 -8.23
C VAL A 9 6.48 -1.41 -8.67
N GLU A 10 6.65 -1.26 -9.98
CA GLU A 10 7.24 -0.04 -10.52
C GLU A 10 6.13 0.75 -11.21
N ILE A 11 6.04 2.02 -10.89
CA ILE A 11 5.05 2.91 -11.48
C ILE A 11 5.78 3.86 -12.43
N PRO A 12 5.28 4.03 -13.66
CA PRO A 12 5.95 4.90 -14.65
C PRO A 12 5.66 6.38 -14.40
N LEU A 13 5.95 6.84 -13.19
CA LEU A 13 5.76 8.22 -12.78
C LEU A 13 6.96 8.65 -11.95
N PRO A 14 7.38 9.92 -12.04
CA PRO A 14 8.41 10.44 -11.15
C PRO A 14 7.95 10.34 -9.69
N ARG A 15 8.91 10.34 -8.78
CA ARG A 15 8.63 10.09 -7.37
C ARG A 15 7.56 11.01 -6.79
N ALA A 16 7.60 12.31 -7.11
CA ALA A 16 6.61 13.23 -6.55
C ALA A 16 5.19 12.89 -6.98
N GLU A 17 5.03 12.52 -8.26
CA GLU A 17 3.70 12.16 -8.76
C GLU A 17 3.27 10.81 -8.23
N ALA A 18 4.20 9.86 -8.14
CA ALA A 18 3.90 8.56 -7.57
C ALA A 18 3.50 8.69 -6.12
N TYR A 19 4.14 9.61 -5.39
CA TYR A 19 3.81 9.84 -3.98
C TYR A 19 2.37 10.35 -3.86
N GLN A 20 1.98 11.30 -4.70
CA GLN A 20 0.61 11.82 -4.66
C GLN A 20 -0.40 10.72 -4.95
N ARG A 21 -0.08 9.84 -5.90
CA ARG A 21 -0.97 8.72 -6.18
C ARG A 21 -1.06 7.79 -4.98
N CYS A 22 0.07 7.49 -4.37
CA CYS A 22 0.10 6.58 -3.22
C CYS A 22 -0.61 7.15 -2.00
N LEU A 23 -0.72 8.47 -1.87
CA LEU A 23 -1.46 9.06 -0.76
C LEU A 23 -2.93 8.64 -0.78
N ASN A 24 -3.46 8.30 -1.94
CA ASN A 24 -4.84 7.89 -2.08
C ASN A 24 -5.01 6.37 -2.06
N ALA A 25 -3.93 5.63 -1.82
CA ALA A 25 -3.99 4.17 -1.88
C ALA A 25 -4.92 3.56 -0.84
N ALA A 26 -5.27 4.30 0.21
CA ALA A 26 -6.24 3.80 1.19
C ALA A 26 -7.58 3.47 0.53
N GLU A 27 -7.88 4.10 -0.61
CA GLU A 27 -9.12 3.82 -1.32
C GLU A 27 -9.17 2.40 -1.87
N ALA A 28 -8.02 1.76 -1.98
CA ALA A 28 -7.95 0.40 -2.51
C ALA A 28 -8.45 -0.65 -1.52
N ILE A 29 -8.49 -0.31 -0.24
CA ILE A 29 -8.90 -1.25 0.79
C ILE A 29 -10.12 -0.70 1.52
N PRO A 30 -11.22 -1.44 1.57
CA PRO A 30 -12.42 -0.96 2.27
C PRO A 30 -12.11 -0.62 3.72
N ARG A 31 -12.56 0.54 4.16
CA ARG A 31 -12.44 1.02 5.53
C ARG A 31 -11.02 1.39 5.97
N ALA A 32 -10.05 1.30 5.07
CA ALA A 32 -8.70 1.73 5.40
C ALA A 32 -8.61 3.25 5.44
N SER A 33 -7.67 3.76 6.21
CA SER A 33 -7.45 5.20 6.29
C SER A 33 -5.95 5.50 6.33
N LEU A 34 -5.59 6.72 5.98
CA LEU A 34 -4.21 7.17 6.03
C LEU A 34 -3.83 7.38 7.49
N LYS A 35 -2.77 6.70 7.95
CA LYS A 35 -2.31 6.87 9.30
C LYS A 35 -1.19 7.91 9.38
N SER A 36 -0.25 7.86 8.46
CA SER A 36 0.83 8.84 8.41
C SER A 36 1.44 8.87 7.02
N ALA A 37 2.07 9.99 6.71
CA ALA A 37 2.74 10.17 5.43
C ALA A 37 3.98 11.01 5.66
N GLU A 38 5.13 10.49 5.21
CA GLU A 38 6.41 11.14 5.40
C GLU A 38 7.04 11.29 4.02
N GLU A 39 6.78 12.42 3.38
CA GLU A 39 7.20 12.61 2.00
C GLU A 39 8.70 12.53 1.80
N ASP A 40 9.47 13.13 2.70
CA ASP A 40 10.92 13.11 2.58
C ASP A 40 11.48 11.69 2.58
N GLU A 41 10.82 10.80 3.30
CA GLU A 41 11.26 9.41 3.37
C GLU A 41 10.55 8.54 2.34
N GLY A 42 9.57 9.08 1.66
CA GLY A 42 8.80 8.32 0.69
C GLY A 42 7.97 7.23 1.33
N ARG A 43 7.51 7.44 2.56
CA ARG A 43 6.78 6.41 3.29
C ARG A 43 5.35 6.84 3.58
N ILE A 44 4.42 5.96 3.29
CA ILE A 44 3.02 6.18 3.58
C ILE A 44 2.52 4.98 4.37
N THR A 45 1.84 5.21 5.48
CA THR A 45 1.31 4.15 6.31
C THR A 45 -0.21 4.24 6.34
N LEU A 46 -0.86 3.13 6.04
CA LEU A 46 -2.31 3.02 6.08
C LEU A 46 -2.72 2.14 7.25
N LYS A 47 -3.90 2.42 7.80
CA LYS A 47 -4.45 1.62 8.88
C LYS A 47 -5.68 0.90 8.36
N VAL A 48 -5.72 -0.41 8.56
CA VAL A 48 -6.90 -1.22 8.24
C VAL A 48 -7.50 -1.66 9.59
N PRO A 49 -8.75 -1.30 9.85
CA PRO A 49 -9.32 -1.54 11.17
C PRO A 49 -9.58 -3.01 11.47
N ILE A 50 -9.79 -3.29 12.75
CA ILE A 50 -10.13 -4.63 13.19
C ILE A 50 -11.43 -5.07 12.54
N SER A 51 -11.47 -6.34 12.12
CA SER A 51 -12.66 -6.93 11.58
C SER A 51 -12.79 -8.33 12.17
N PHE A 52 -13.89 -9.02 11.86
CA PHE A 52 -14.04 -10.38 12.39
C PHE A 52 -13.02 -11.36 11.78
N LYS A 53 -12.31 -10.93 10.72
CA LYS A 53 -11.29 -11.78 10.10
C LYS A 53 -9.89 -11.42 10.56
N SER A 54 -9.70 -10.31 11.24
CA SER A 54 -8.36 -9.87 11.60
C SER A 54 -8.37 -8.89 12.75
N TRP A 55 -7.21 -8.74 13.38
CA TRP A 55 -7.02 -7.81 14.47
C TRP A 55 -6.61 -6.42 13.97
N GLY A 56 -6.80 -6.17 12.69
CA GLY A 56 -6.36 -4.94 12.07
C GLY A 56 -4.97 -5.12 11.48
N GLU A 57 -4.67 -4.36 10.43
CA GLU A 57 -3.38 -4.43 9.78
C GLU A 57 -2.82 -3.05 9.56
N ARG A 58 -1.52 -3.01 9.28
CA ARG A 58 -0.84 -1.79 8.88
C ARG A 58 -0.24 -2.07 7.52
N VAL A 59 -0.52 -1.18 6.56
CA VAL A 59 0.01 -1.30 5.22
C VAL A 59 0.97 -0.16 5.01
N VAL A 60 2.22 -0.45 4.65
CA VAL A 60 3.25 0.55 4.45
C VAL A 60 3.67 0.55 3.00
N LEU A 61 3.68 1.73 2.37
CA LEU A 61 4.18 1.90 1.03
C LEU A 61 5.49 2.66 1.13
N GLN A 62 6.56 2.09 0.57
CA GLN A 62 7.88 2.71 0.57
C GLN A 62 8.28 3.00 -0.88
N LEU A 63 8.47 4.27 -1.19
CA LEU A 63 8.78 4.70 -2.54
C LEU A 63 10.26 4.98 -2.73
N ARG A 64 10.80 4.59 -3.89
CA ARG A 64 12.19 4.87 -4.26
C ARG A 64 12.26 5.20 -5.74
N GLU A 65 13.14 6.10 -6.11
CA GLU A 65 13.32 6.42 -7.52
C GLU A 65 13.79 5.21 -8.31
N ALA A 66 13.35 5.11 -9.54
CA ALA A 66 13.76 4.07 -10.45
C ALA A 66 13.88 4.68 -11.85
N GLY A 67 14.56 3.97 -12.75
CA GLY A 67 14.63 4.41 -14.13
C GLY A 67 15.21 5.80 -14.31
N GLY A 68 16.18 6.19 -13.50
CA GLY A 68 16.79 7.51 -13.61
C GLY A 68 15.86 8.65 -13.19
N GLY A 69 14.84 8.35 -12.42
CA GLY A 69 13.91 9.37 -11.95
C GLY A 69 12.60 9.42 -12.73
N SER A 70 12.49 8.63 -13.81
CA SER A 70 11.27 8.64 -14.60
C SER A 70 10.22 7.65 -14.08
N ALA A 71 10.61 6.80 -13.17
CA ALA A 71 9.71 5.81 -12.59
C ALA A 71 9.96 5.73 -11.09
N THR A 72 9.08 5.07 -10.39
CA THR A 72 9.17 4.92 -8.94
C THR A 72 8.86 3.47 -8.56
N SER A 73 9.74 2.90 -7.75
CA SER A 73 9.52 1.57 -7.20
C SER A 73 8.75 1.74 -5.91
N VAL A 74 7.66 1.02 -5.75
CA VAL A 74 6.85 1.09 -4.54
C VAL A 74 6.79 -0.30 -3.92
N GLU A 75 7.32 -0.41 -2.71
CA GLU A 75 7.23 -1.65 -1.95
C GLU A 75 6.01 -1.55 -1.06
N VAL A 76 5.09 -2.47 -1.20
CA VAL A 76 3.84 -2.50 -0.42
C VAL A 76 3.93 -3.66 0.54
N ALA A 77 3.86 -3.38 1.83
CA ALA A 77 3.93 -4.41 2.87
C ALA A 77 2.73 -4.29 3.80
N SER A 78 2.13 -5.42 4.15
CA SER A 78 1.01 -5.44 5.08
C SER A 78 1.28 -6.44 6.18
N ARG A 79 1.04 -6.05 7.41
CA ARG A 79 1.21 -6.94 8.56
C ARG A 79 0.18 -6.62 9.64
N ALA A 80 -0.03 -7.56 10.55
CA ALA A 80 -0.96 -7.37 11.64
C ALA A 80 -0.51 -6.23 12.55
N SER A 81 -1.46 -5.45 13.04
CA SER A 81 -1.16 -4.33 13.92
C SER A 81 -0.70 -4.81 15.30
N VAL A 82 -1.10 -6.01 15.70
CA VAL A 82 -0.69 -6.58 16.98
C VAL A 82 0.12 -7.85 16.71
N PRO A 83 1.07 -8.19 17.58
CA PRO A 83 1.94 -9.34 17.36
C PRO A 83 1.26 -10.65 17.74
N VAL A 84 0.22 -11.03 17.01
CA VAL A 84 -0.46 -12.28 17.23
C VAL A 84 0.02 -13.31 16.23
N THR A 85 -0.08 -14.57 16.63
CA THR A 85 0.42 -15.63 15.79
C THR A 85 -0.68 -16.36 15.04
N LEU A 86 -1.92 -16.00 15.27
CA LEU A 86 -3.02 -16.66 14.60
C LEU A 86 -3.03 -16.31 13.11
N ALA A 87 -3.60 -17.17 12.32
CA ALA A 87 -3.69 -16.94 10.90
C ALA A 87 -4.47 -15.66 10.62
N ASP A 88 -4.03 -14.92 9.60
CA ASP A 88 -4.69 -13.69 9.22
C ASP A 88 -5.74 -13.95 8.13
N TYR A 89 -6.02 -15.21 7.84
CA TYR A 89 -6.97 -15.63 6.80
C TYR A 89 -6.65 -15.01 5.44
N GLY A 90 -5.36 -14.80 5.17
CA GLY A 90 -4.94 -14.20 3.91
C GLY A 90 -5.15 -12.70 3.83
N LYS A 91 -5.51 -12.06 4.93
CA LYS A 91 -5.85 -10.64 4.91
C LYS A 91 -4.66 -9.76 4.52
N ASN A 92 -3.45 -10.08 5.03
CA ASN A 92 -2.28 -9.29 4.65
C ASN A 92 -1.99 -9.43 3.16
N ALA A 93 -2.07 -10.64 2.62
CA ALA A 93 -1.87 -10.84 1.19
C ALA A 93 -2.94 -10.12 0.38
N GLN A 94 -4.18 -10.15 0.84
CA GLN A 94 -5.27 -9.46 0.18
C GLN A 94 -5.05 -7.94 0.19
N ASN A 95 -4.63 -7.40 1.32
CA ASN A 95 -4.37 -5.95 1.42
C ASN A 95 -3.29 -5.54 0.42
N VAL A 96 -2.20 -6.29 0.36
CA VAL A 96 -1.11 -5.98 -0.56
C VAL A 96 -1.61 -6.06 -2.00
N GLN A 97 -2.34 -7.12 -2.33
CA GLN A 97 -2.81 -7.31 -3.70
C GLN A 97 -3.78 -6.19 -4.12
N GLN A 98 -4.66 -5.78 -3.21
CA GLN A 98 -5.60 -4.70 -3.51
C GLN A 98 -4.86 -3.39 -3.79
N VAL A 99 -3.83 -3.07 -3.01
CA VAL A 99 -3.05 -1.86 -3.23
C VAL A 99 -2.27 -1.96 -4.53
N VAL A 100 -1.63 -3.11 -4.79
CA VAL A 100 -0.87 -3.30 -6.02
C VAL A 100 -1.77 -3.17 -7.25
N ASP A 101 -2.93 -3.79 -7.20
CA ASP A 101 -3.88 -3.71 -8.33
C ASP A 101 -4.32 -2.27 -8.55
N TRP A 102 -4.58 -1.54 -7.47
CA TRP A 102 -5.01 -0.15 -7.57
C TRP A 102 -3.90 0.73 -8.15
N LEU A 103 -2.65 0.52 -7.72
CA LEU A 103 -1.52 1.31 -8.21
C LEU A 103 -1.20 1.01 -9.67
N THR A 104 -1.41 -0.23 -10.11
CA THR A 104 -1.06 -0.62 -11.47
C THR A 104 -2.23 -0.53 -12.43
N ALA A 105 -3.41 -0.15 -11.95
CA ALA A 105 -4.56 0.01 -12.83
C ALA A 105 -4.29 1.15 -13.82
N PRO A 106 -4.83 1.06 -15.04
CA PRO A 106 -4.66 2.13 -16.02
C PRO A 106 -5.23 3.43 -15.47
N SER A 107 -4.35 4.41 -15.32
CA SER A 107 -4.79 5.65 -14.72
C SER A 107 -5.66 6.42 -15.62
N THR A 108 -5.61 6.08 -16.83
CA THR A 108 -6.44 6.71 -17.70
C THR A 108 -7.77 6.43 -17.43
N GLY A 109 -7.77 5.47 -17.20
CA GLY A 109 -8.99 5.27 -17.00
C GLY A 109 -9.42 6.17 -16.08
N THR A 110 -8.93 6.60 -15.88
CA THR A 110 -9.42 7.22 -14.98
C THR A 110 -10.26 8.12 -15.20
N ALA A 111 -10.40 7.81 -15.71
CA ALA A 111 -10.98 8.24 -15.80
C ALA A 111 -11.59 8.49 -15.79
N PRO A 112 -12.06 8.81 -16.01
CA PRO A 112 -12.64 9.06 -15.97
C PRO A 112 -13.27 9.37 -15.69
N THR A 113 -13.33 9.43 -15.64
CA THR A 113 -13.76 9.69 -15.40
C THR A 113 -14.14 10.02 -15.36
#